data_27dbff548b504ab5cef01668111e44a5
#
_entry.id   27dbff548b504ab5cef01668111e44a5
#
_cell.length_a   1.000
_cell.length_b   1.000
_cell.length_c   1.000
_cell.angle_alpha   90.00
_cell.angle_beta   90.00
_cell.angle_gamma   90.00
#
_symmetry.space_group_name_H-M   'P 1'
#
loop_
_entity.id
_entity.type
_entity.pdbx_description
1 polymer ?
#
loop_
_entity_poly.entity_id
_entity_poly.type
_entity_poly.pdbx_seq_one_letter_code
_entity_poly.pdbx_strand_id
1 'polypeptide(L)' 'MYKGAQGMTPQEMEKKIKKDGWYLVNVEGAHHQYKHPTKPAKVTIAFHSKPKDLKIRAVKSILKQAGLDT' A
#
# COMPACT_ATOMS: atom_id res chain seq x y z
N MET A 1 12.68 0.36 -18.38
CA MET A 1 11.29 0.48 -18.77
C MET A 1 10.35 0.28 -17.59
N TYR A 2 9.47 1.16 -17.43
CA TYR A 2 8.52 1.08 -16.36
C TYR A 2 7.48 -0.01 -16.63
N LYS A 3 7.21 -0.78 -15.65
CA LYS A 3 6.26 -1.88 -15.81
C LYS A 3 4.85 -1.53 -15.43
N GLY A 4 4.62 -0.29 -15.16
CA GLY A 4 3.31 0.11 -14.72
C GLY A 4 3.09 -0.32 -13.28
N ALA A 5 1.84 -0.48 -12.91
CA ALA A 5 1.51 -0.85 -11.54
C ALA A 5 1.57 -2.36 -11.31
N GLN A 6 1.98 -3.11 -12.32
CA GLN A 6 2.07 -4.55 -12.17
C GLN A 6 3.25 -4.96 -11.34
N GLY A 7 3.08 -6.05 -10.60
CA GLY A 7 4.21 -6.65 -9.93
C GLY A 7 4.81 -5.81 -8.82
N MET A 8 4.03 -4.91 -8.27
CA MET A 8 4.51 -4.13 -7.15
C MET A 8 4.44 -4.98 -5.89
N THR A 9 5.54 -5.02 -5.13
CA THR A 9 5.54 -5.77 -3.87
C THR A 9 4.91 -4.95 -2.76
N PRO A 10 4.42 -5.62 -1.70
CA PRO A 10 3.90 -4.88 -0.54
C PRO A 10 4.94 -3.94 0.06
N GLN A 11 6.21 -4.36 0.08
CA GLN A 11 7.27 -3.53 0.61
C GLN A 11 7.46 -2.27 -0.21
N GLU A 12 7.37 -2.39 -1.53
CA GLU A 12 7.47 -1.23 -2.41
C GLU A 12 6.30 -0.29 -2.20
N MET A 13 5.11 -0.84 -2.03
CA MET A 13 3.94 -0.02 -1.78
C MET A 13 4.06 0.68 -0.44
N GLU A 14 4.52 -0.03 0.59
CA GLU A 14 4.71 0.57 1.90
C GLU A 14 5.68 1.74 1.82
N LYS A 15 6.77 1.56 1.11
CA LYS A 15 7.76 2.62 0.94
C LYS A 15 7.14 3.84 0.26
N LYS A 16 6.30 3.57 -0.74
CA LYS A 16 5.65 4.64 -1.49
C LYS A 16 4.71 5.46 -0.60
N ILE A 17 3.86 4.78 0.18
CA ILE A 17 2.92 5.52 1.00
C ILE A 17 3.61 6.19 2.20
N LYS A 18 4.68 5.60 2.72
CA LYS A 18 5.42 6.22 3.80
C LYS A 18 6.04 7.54 3.38
N LYS A 19 6.46 7.64 2.15
CA LYS A 19 6.97 8.90 1.61
C LYS A 19 5.91 9.99 1.65
N ASP A 20 4.64 9.60 1.53
CA ASP A 20 3.54 10.55 1.58
C ASP A 20 3.12 10.88 3.01
N GLY A 21 3.70 10.22 3.99
CA GLY A 21 3.40 10.51 5.39
C GLY A 21 2.62 9.44 6.12
N TRP A 22 2.28 8.34 5.47
CA TRP A 22 1.56 7.25 6.11
C TRP A 22 2.46 6.51 7.09
N TYR A 23 1.92 6.11 8.23
CA TYR A 23 2.68 5.39 9.24
C TYR A 23 1.90 4.17 9.72
N LEU A 24 2.63 3.14 10.08
CA LEU A 24 2.04 1.88 10.53
C LEU A 24 1.42 2.04 11.90
N VAL A 25 0.18 1.60 12.06
CA VAL A 25 -0.52 1.67 13.34
C VAL A 25 -0.96 0.33 13.88
N ASN A 26 -1.07 -0.69 13.01
CA ASN A 26 -1.54 -1.99 13.46
C ASN A 26 -1.12 -3.07 12.48
N VAL A 27 -0.89 -4.27 13.00
CA VAL A 27 -0.58 -5.44 12.20
C VAL A 27 -1.47 -6.59 12.66
N GLU A 28 -2.22 -7.14 11.73
CA GLU A 28 -3.05 -8.31 12.00
C GLU A 28 -2.68 -9.38 10.98
N GLY A 29 -1.92 -10.38 11.43
CA GLY A 29 -1.42 -11.38 10.51
C GLY A 29 -0.60 -10.73 9.41
N ALA A 30 -1.01 -10.94 8.17
CA ALA A 30 -0.32 -10.36 7.03
C ALA A 30 -0.81 -8.96 6.67
N HIS A 31 -1.82 -8.45 7.39
CA HIS A 31 -2.41 -7.16 7.05
C HIS A 31 -1.81 -6.05 7.89
N HIS A 32 -1.17 -5.09 7.24
CA HIS A 32 -0.57 -3.94 7.90
C HIS A 32 -1.45 -2.72 7.64
N GLN A 33 -1.80 -2.02 8.71
CA GLN A 33 -2.70 -0.88 8.62
C GLN A 33 -1.96 0.42 8.91
N TYR A 34 -2.26 1.44 8.13
CA TYR A 34 -1.57 2.71 8.17
C TYR A 34 -2.53 3.87 8.32
N LYS A 35 -2.06 4.93 8.95
CA LYS A 35 -2.78 6.19 9.07
C LYS A 35 -1.91 7.34 8.63
N HIS A 36 -2.53 8.48 8.42
CA HIS A 36 -1.85 9.67 7.95
C HIS A 36 -2.21 10.85 8.86
N PRO A 37 -1.26 11.76 9.14
CA PRO A 37 -1.54 12.87 10.06
C PRO A 37 -2.65 13.79 9.58
N THR A 38 -2.81 13.97 8.27
CA THR A 38 -3.79 14.91 7.74
C THR A 38 -4.85 14.27 6.86
N LYS A 39 -4.66 13.04 6.43
CA LYS A 39 -5.64 12.35 5.60
C LYS A 39 -6.48 11.42 6.47
N PRO A 40 -7.81 11.51 6.41
CA PRO A 40 -8.66 10.71 7.32
C PRO A 40 -8.78 9.25 6.96
N ALA A 41 -8.42 8.86 5.76
CA ALA A 41 -8.57 7.48 5.33
C ALA A 41 -7.58 6.55 6.03
N LYS A 42 -7.84 5.26 5.93
CA LYS A 42 -6.96 4.23 6.45
C LYS A 42 -6.51 3.37 5.28
N VAL A 43 -5.23 3.02 5.24
CA VAL A 43 -4.67 2.17 4.19
C VAL A 43 -4.30 0.82 4.78
N THR A 44 -4.64 -0.25 4.07
CA THR A 44 -4.28 -1.60 4.47
C THR A 44 -3.49 -2.25 3.35
N ILE A 45 -2.32 -2.78 3.68
CA ILE A 45 -1.48 -3.50 2.73
C ILE A 45 -1.32 -4.93 3.21
N ALA A 46 -1.56 -5.89 2.31
CA ALA A 46 -1.39 -7.30 2.63
C ALA A 46 0.02 -7.76 2.26
N PHE A 47 0.72 -8.31 3.24
CA PHE A 47 2.08 -8.79 3.07
C PHE A 47 2.09 -10.31 2.98
N HIS A 48 1.37 -10.86 2.01
CA HIS A 48 1.34 -12.31 1.81
C HIS A 48 2.64 -12.78 1.18
N SER A 49 3.03 -14.00 1.55
CA SER A 49 4.21 -14.59 0.93
C SER A 49 3.90 -15.11 -0.47
N LYS A 50 2.64 -15.44 -0.72
CA LYS A 50 2.20 -15.91 -2.04
C LYS A 50 0.83 -15.36 -2.35
N PRO A 51 0.69 -14.67 -3.46
CA PRO A 51 1.77 -14.23 -4.34
C PRO A 51 2.60 -13.15 -3.68
N LYS A 52 3.85 -13.03 -4.09
CA LYS A 52 4.74 -12.00 -3.56
C LYS A 52 4.26 -10.61 -3.94
N ASP A 53 3.81 -10.47 -5.17
CA ASP A 53 3.43 -9.17 -5.70
C ASP A 53 1.96 -8.90 -5.47
N LEU A 54 1.65 -7.63 -5.26
CA LEU A 54 0.27 -7.19 -5.20
C LEU A 54 -0.31 -7.21 -6.60
N LYS A 55 -1.57 -7.62 -6.71
CA LYS A 55 -2.25 -7.56 -7.99
C LYS A 55 -2.56 -6.13 -8.35
N ILE A 56 -2.70 -5.87 -9.63
CA ILE A 56 -2.96 -4.51 -10.11
C ILE A 56 -4.17 -3.90 -9.42
N ARG A 57 -5.19 -4.69 -9.17
CA ARG A 57 -6.38 -4.22 -8.48
C ARG A 57 -6.06 -3.71 -7.08
N ALA A 58 -5.25 -4.48 -6.36
CA ALA A 58 -4.86 -4.11 -5.01
C ALA A 58 -4.01 -2.86 -5.03
N VAL A 59 -3.09 -2.77 -5.99
CA VAL A 59 -2.24 -1.59 -6.12
C VAL A 59 -3.09 -0.34 -6.33
N LYS A 60 -4.03 -0.41 -7.26
CA LYS A 60 -4.89 0.74 -7.54
C LYS A 60 -5.75 1.10 -6.35
N SER A 61 -6.27 0.10 -5.65
CA SER A 61 -7.10 0.34 -4.48
C SER A 61 -6.32 1.04 -3.38
N ILE A 62 -5.10 0.58 -3.12
CA ILE A 62 -4.26 1.17 -2.10
C ILE A 62 -3.90 2.61 -2.45
N LEU A 63 -3.51 2.84 -3.69
CA LEU A 63 -3.17 4.20 -4.13
C LEU A 63 -4.36 5.13 -4.01
N LYS A 64 -5.54 4.63 -4.32
CA LYS A 64 -6.75 5.43 -4.19
C LYS A 64 -7.01 5.76 -2.72
N GLN A 65 -6.90 4.77 -1.84
CA GLN A 65 -7.09 5.00 -0.41
C GLN A 65 -6.08 6.00 0.13
N ALA A 66 -4.87 5.95 -0.39
CA ALA A 66 -3.81 6.84 0.07
C ALA A 66 -3.86 8.22 -0.58
N GLY A 67 -4.77 8.41 -1.52
CA GLY A 67 -4.86 9.69 -2.21
C GLY A 67 -3.74 9.93 -3.19
N LEU A 68 -3.16 8.86 -3.72
CA LEU A 68 -2.01 8.94 -4.62
C LEU A 68 -2.33 8.50 -6.04
N ASP A 69 -3.58 8.23 -6.33
CA ASP A 69 -4.00 7.78 -7.64
C ASP A 69 -4.32 8.98 -8.54
N THR A 70 -3.34 9.58 -9.09
CA THR A 70 -3.57 10.73 -9.97
C THR A 70 -3.71 10.35 -11.44
#